data_236e7007b3f989d7d8b6fe1a049e3be6
#
_entry.id   236e7007b3f989d7d8b6fe1a049e3be6
#
_cell.length_a   1.000
_cell.length_b   1.000
_cell.length_c   1.000
_cell.angle_alpha   90.00
_cell.angle_beta   90.00
_cell.angle_gamma   90.00
#
_symmetry.space_group_name_H-M   'P 1'
#
loop_
_entity.id
_entity.type
_entity.pdbx_description
1 polymer ?
#
loop_
_entity_poly.entity_id
_entity_poly.type
_entity_poly.pdbx_seq_one_letter_code
_entity_poly.pdbx_strand_id
1 'polypeptide(L)'
;MKTNRCKAAKFFPIIILCGTTSTLWAGGFRLPDQDAFATARGEAFVATADNPSAIYYNPAGISQLEGNNLRAGIYGIYLDPSYTAPGSGRTFDNENLLHAIPQFYYTYGKKDFPVSFGLGVYSPFGLGLKWPQDTGFRTVGTQGTLTCATINPVVAFKLLPHLSIGGGVMVNYANIDLQQGLTPVPNNDLFRFTGDGWDVGYNLGLLWQPQEKISLGATFRSGNTQHLTGKTRSELNLVQPTTYSPASADYPFPLEAVFGISYRPTPKWNLEFNADYTDWSALKTVTIHQTMPPPIVPISNIPVTFDWQSSWYYEFGATRYFDNGWHVSAGYIFNENSVSDAHYTPLVTDMDKHFFSVGTGFKGKQFDFDIAYQFGCSPTRTVTGSAPSPAGQTADGNYKFFSQAIAVSVGWHF
;
A
#
# COMPACT_ATOMS: atom_id res chain seq x y z
N MET A 1 63.29 24.12 -17.81
CA MET A 1 61.91 24.22 -18.31
C MET A 1 61.26 22.84 -18.14
N LYS A 2 60.40 22.65 -17.11
CA LYS A 2 59.64 21.42 -16.88
C LYS A 2 58.17 21.73 -17.19
N THR A 3 57.65 21.11 -18.24
CA THR A 3 56.27 21.24 -18.65
C THR A 3 55.39 20.27 -17.86
N ASN A 4 54.49 20.79 -17.03
CA ASN A 4 53.44 20.05 -16.36
C ASN A 4 52.32 19.68 -17.36
N ARG A 5 52.13 18.39 -17.59
CA ARG A 5 50.96 17.90 -18.33
C ARG A 5 49.79 17.67 -17.34
N CYS A 6 48.76 18.49 -17.49
CA CYS A 6 47.45 18.26 -16.87
C CYS A 6 46.79 17.01 -17.48
N LYS A 7 46.42 16.02 -16.62
CA LYS A 7 45.62 14.87 -17.05
C LYS A 7 44.14 15.29 -17.06
N ALA A 8 43.57 15.38 -18.25
CA ALA A 8 42.12 15.58 -18.43
C ALA A 8 41.38 14.29 -18.05
N ALA A 9 40.48 14.41 -17.08
CA ALA A 9 39.53 13.36 -16.76
C ALA A 9 38.49 13.23 -17.90
N LYS A 10 38.41 12.05 -18.49
CA LYS A 10 37.39 11.73 -19.50
C LYS A 10 36.07 11.49 -18.80
N PHE A 11 35.13 12.42 -18.92
CA PHE A 11 33.73 12.19 -18.64
C PHE A 11 33.12 11.34 -19.77
N PHE A 12 32.62 10.14 -19.42
CA PHE A 12 31.74 9.36 -20.30
C PHE A 12 30.32 9.90 -20.14
N PRO A 13 29.65 10.34 -21.19
CA PRO A 13 28.22 10.63 -21.12
C PRO A 13 27.47 9.31 -21.14
N ILE A 14 26.75 8.99 -20.06
CA ILE A 14 25.73 7.96 -20.06
C ILE A 14 24.54 8.52 -20.87
N ILE A 15 24.41 8.04 -22.08
CA ILE A 15 23.22 8.29 -22.90
C ILE A 15 22.13 7.34 -22.38
N ILE A 16 21.21 7.88 -21.58
CA ILE A 16 19.95 7.21 -21.23
C ILE A 16 19.07 7.26 -22.47
N LEU A 17 18.96 6.14 -23.17
CA LEU A 17 18.02 5.94 -24.26
C LEU A 17 16.63 5.79 -23.63
N CYS A 18 15.87 6.89 -23.48
CA CYS A 18 14.45 6.85 -23.17
C CYS A 18 13.70 6.27 -24.37
N GLY A 19 13.54 4.97 -24.39
CA GLY A 19 12.56 4.30 -25.24
C GLY A 19 11.17 4.56 -24.69
N THR A 20 10.38 5.38 -25.38
CA THR A 20 8.97 5.63 -25.06
C THR A 20 8.14 4.40 -25.40
N THR A 21 7.99 3.46 -24.48
CA THR A 21 6.85 2.55 -24.45
C THR A 21 6.03 2.95 -23.23
N SER A 22 4.95 3.69 -23.48
CA SER A 22 3.98 4.07 -22.46
C SER A 22 3.16 2.86 -22.04
N THR A 23 3.66 2.10 -21.06
CA THR A 23 2.87 1.17 -20.26
C THR A 23 2.65 1.84 -18.92
N LEU A 24 1.39 2.16 -18.62
CA LEU A 24 0.97 2.88 -17.42
C LEU A 24 0.50 1.87 -16.36
N TRP A 25 1.02 1.96 -15.14
CA TRP A 25 0.84 0.95 -14.08
C TRP A 25 0.78 1.57 -12.67
N ALA A 26 -0.06 1.09 -11.68
CA ALA A 26 -0.15 1.65 -10.29
C ALA A 26 -0.58 0.70 -9.14
N GLY A 27 -0.67 1.21 -7.91
CA GLY A 27 -0.63 0.54 -6.62
C GLY A 27 -1.90 -0.05 -6.00
N GLY A 28 -3.04 -0.07 -6.69
CA GLY A 28 -4.27 -0.69 -6.19
C GLY A 28 -4.75 -0.14 -4.83
N PHE A 29 -4.96 -1.02 -3.85
CA PHE A 29 -5.42 -0.72 -2.49
C PHE A 29 -4.37 -1.05 -1.41
N ARG A 30 -3.07 -1.07 -1.77
CA ARG A 30 -1.97 -1.26 -0.83
C ARG A 30 -1.73 -0.02 0.03
N LEU A 31 -1.36 -0.23 1.30
CA LEU A 31 -1.03 0.78 2.30
C LEU A 31 0.41 0.55 2.79
N PRO A 32 1.42 1.19 2.19
CA PRO A 32 2.81 1.03 2.61
C PRO A 32 3.16 1.77 3.90
N ASP A 33 2.37 2.77 4.28
CA ASP A 33 2.61 3.73 5.37
C ASP A 33 2.40 3.08 6.76
N GLN A 34 3.33 2.22 7.16
CA GLN A 34 3.22 1.41 8.38
C GLN A 34 4.11 1.91 9.54
N ASP A 35 4.75 3.09 9.39
CA ASP A 35 5.55 3.74 10.42
C ASP A 35 5.83 5.21 10.09
N ALA A 36 5.73 6.12 11.06
CA ALA A 36 5.91 7.56 10.82
C ALA A 36 7.33 7.94 10.35
N PHE A 37 8.39 7.23 10.80
CA PHE A 37 9.74 7.48 10.33
C PHE A 37 9.90 7.07 8.85
N ALA A 38 9.36 5.91 8.46
CA ALA A 38 9.38 5.47 7.08
C ALA A 38 8.52 6.37 6.19
N THR A 39 7.30 6.73 6.62
CA THR A 39 6.41 7.67 5.90
C THR A 39 7.11 9.02 5.67
N ALA A 40 7.83 9.57 6.69
CA ALA A 40 8.56 10.82 6.57
C ALA A 40 9.62 10.80 5.46
N ARG A 41 10.12 9.63 5.11
CA ARG A 41 11.16 9.42 4.10
C ARG A 41 10.65 8.69 2.85
N GLY A 42 9.33 8.81 2.56
CA GLY A 42 8.72 8.24 1.36
C GLY A 42 8.87 6.73 1.27
N GLU A 43 8.70 6.01 2.38
CA GLU A 43 8.78 4.56 2.54
C GLU A 43 10.15 3.93 2.20
N ALA A 44 11.16 4.75 1.82
CA ALA A 44 12.52 4.29 1.53
C ALA A 44 13.21 3.84 2.83
N PHE A 45 12.94 2.59 3.28
CA PHE A 45 13.36 2.08 4.59
C PHE A 45 13.86 0.61 4.57
N VAL A 46 13.79 -0.09 3.46
CA VAL A 46 14.11 -1.54 3.35
C VAL A 46 15.59 -1.83 3.61
N ALA A 47 16.51 -0.93 3.24
CA ALA A 47 17.94 -1.08 3.45
C ALA A 47 18.45 -0.41 4.75
N THR A 48 17.66 0.48 5.37
CA THR A 48 17.93 1.04 6.70
C THR A 48 17.33 0.16 7.79
N ALA A 49 16.03 -0.08 7.80
CA ALA A 49 15.25 -1.01 8.62
C ALA A 49 15.74 -1.10 10.10
N ASP A 50 16.01 0.04 10.77
CA ASP A 50 16.71 0.15 12.06
C ASP A 50 15.79 0.54 13.23
N ASN A 51 14.48 0.27 13.13
CA ASN A 51 13.49 0.38 14.20
C ASN A 51 12.53 -0.84 14.19
N PRO A 52 11.65 -1.05 15.18
CA PRO A 52 10.78 -2.22 15.28
C PRO A 52 9.82 -2.43 14.09
N SER A 53 9.46 -1.38 13.33
CA SER A 53 8.65 -1.52 12.13
C SER A 53 9.37 -2.24 10.98
N ALA A 54 10.67 -2.53 11.13
CA ALA A 54 11.41 -3.44 10.26
C ALA A 54 10.71 -4.79 10.07
N ILE A 55 9.90 -5.23 11.03
CA ILE A 55 9.04 -6.42 10.88
C ILE A 55 8.20 -6.32 9.59
N TYR A 56 7.68 -5.15 9.28
CA TYR A 56 6.97 -4.88 8.03
C TYR A 56 7.93 -4.60 6.87
N TYR A 57 8.88 -3.68 7.00
CA TYR A 57 9.69 -3.20 5.87
C TYR A 57 10.78 -4.19 5.43
N ASN A 58 11.49 -4.81 6.38
CA ASN A 58 12.49 -5.84 6.12
C ASN A 58 12.79 -6.60 7.43
N PRO A 59 12.24 -7.82 7.62
CA PRO A 59 12.36 -8.54 8.88
C PRO A 59 13.81 -8.88 9.28
N ALA A 60 14.78 -8.87 8.34
CA ALA A 60 16.19 -9.00 8.68
C ALA A 60 16.71 -7.82 9.52
N GLY A 61 16.07 -6.65 9.40
CA GLY A 61 16.45 -5.42 10.10
C GLY A 61 16.34 -5.50 11.61
N ILE A 62 15.44 -6.34 12.17
CA ILE A 62 15.31 -6.49 13.63
C ILE A 62 16.57 -7.07 14.29
N SER A 63 17.47 -7.69 13.52
CA SER A 63 18.78 -8.15 14.01
C SER A 63 19.71 -7.03 14.45
N GLN A 64 19.39 -5.76 14.12
CA GLN A 64 20.11 -4.56 14.53
C GLN A 64 19.67 -4.04 15.90
N LEU A 65 18.53 -4.56 16.43
CA LEU A 65 17.88 -4.06 17.65
C LEU A 65 18.26 -4.92 18.86
N GLU A 66 18.88 -4.32 19.87
CA GLU A 66 19.20 -4.98 21.14
C GLU A 66 18.16 -4.63 22.22
N GLY A 67 17.99 -5.50 23.21
CA GLY A 67 17.01 -5.33 24.28
C GLY A 67 15.59 -5.56 23.85
N ASN A 68 14.67 -5.04 24.62
CA ASN A 68 13.24 -5.02 24.32
C ASN A 68 12.89 -3.68 23.68
N ASN A 69 12.21 -3.70 22.55
CA ASN A 69 11.79 -2.49 21.85
C ASN A 69 10.31 -2.61 21.49
N LEU A 70 9.51 -1.66 21.93
CA LEU A 70 8.13 -1.48 21.54
C LEU A 70 8.03 -0.28 20.59
N ARG A 71 7.16 -0.36 19.59
CA ARG A 71 6.81 0.77 18.76
C ARG A 71 5.34 0.69 18.39
N ALA A 72 4.62 1.78 18.61
CA ALA A 72 3.22 1.91 18.25
C ALA A 72 3.02 3.20 17.47
N GLY A 73 2.12 3.17 16.50
CA GLY A 73 1.84 4.32 15.65
C GLY A 73 0.42 4.32 15.11
N ILE A 74 0.10 5.43 14.46
CA ILE A 74 -1.13 5.61 13.69
C ILE A 74 -0.83 6.45 12.46
N TYR A 75 -1.35 6.01 11.30
CA TYR A 75 -1.40 6.80 10.06
C TYR A 75 -2.83 7.23 9.83
N GLY A 76 -3.08 8.54 9.90
CA GLY A 76 -4.38 9.14 9.62
C GLY A 76 -4.36 9.82 8.26
N ILE A 77 -5.25 9.40 7.35
CA ILE A 77 -5.34 9.93 5.99
C ILE A 77 -6.69 10.57 5.71
N TYR A 78 -6.65 11.76 5.13
CA TYR A 78 -7.73 12.40 4.40
C TYR A 78 -7.59 12.05 2.93
N LEU A 79 -8.57 11.32 2.38
CA LEU A 79 -8.58 10.78 1.03
C LEU A 79 -9.75 11.35 0.23
N ASP A 80 -9.45 12.19 -0.76
CA ASP A 80 -10.46 12.96 -1.51
C ASP A 80 -10.27 12.83 -3.04
N PRO A 81 -10.50 11.63 -3.61
CA PRO A 81 -10.56 11.48 -5.05
C PRO A 81 -11.83 12.14 -5.59
N SER A 82 -11.73 12.72 -6.79
CA SER A 82 -12.86 13.31 -7.49
C SER A 82 -13.07 12.68 -8.87
N TYR A 83 -14.31 12.73 -9.33
CA TYR A 83 -14.75 12.24 -10.63
C TYR A 83 -15.51 13.32 -11.36
N THR A 84 -15.18 13.57 -12.64
CA THR A 84 -15.91 14.45 -13.52
C THR A 84 -16.55 13.64 -14.64
N ALA A 85 -17.90 13.67 -14.71
CA ALA A 85 -18.68 12.90 -15.66
C ALA A 85 -18.53 13.42 -17.09
N PRO A 86 -18.35 12.54 -18.10
CA PRO A 86 -18.27 12.95 -19.50
C PRO A 86 -19.60 13.59 -19.95
N GLY A 87 -19.53 14.52 -20.89
CA GLY A 87 -20.67 15.21 -21.48
C GLY A 87 -21.29 16.28 -20.59
N SER A 88 -21.62 15.99 -19.33
CA SER A 88 -22.20 16.98 -18.40
C SER A 88 -21.16 17.90 -17.75
N GLY A 89 -19.91 17.46 -17.64
CA GLY A 89 -18.86 18.16 -16.90
C GLY A 89 -19.08 18.27 -15.39
N ARG A 90 -20.10 17.60 -14.85
CA ARG A 90 -20.40 17.60 -13.42
C ARG A 90 -19.35 16.83 -12.63
N THR A 91 -18.86 17.41 -11.54
CA THR A 91 -17.86 16.80 -10.66
C THR A 91 -18.51 16.25 -9.39
N PHE A 92 -18.02 15.12 -8.93
CA PHE A 92 -18.43 14.42 -7.72
C PHE A 92 -17.19 14.09 -6.88
N ASP A 93 -17.31 14.23 -5.58
CA ASP A 93 -16.26 13.95 -4.61
C ASP A 93 -16.60 12.69 -3.79
N ASN A 94 -15.58 12.08 -3.19
CA ASN A 94 -15.74 10.96 -2.27
C ASN A 94 -16.44 11.41 -0.99
N GLU A 95 -17.40 10.62 -0.48
CA GLU A 95 -18.12 10.90 0.77
C GLU A 95 -17.44 10.31 2.02
N ASN A 96 -16.44 9.44 1.88
CA ASN A 96 -15.72 8.80 3.00
C ASN A 96 -14.26 9.25 3.03
N LEU A 97 -14.01 10.36 3.73
CA LEU A 97 -12.78 11.14 3.59
C LEU A 97 -11.68 10.76 4.60
N LEU A 98 -12.02 10.24 5.78
CA LEU A 98 -11.06 10.05 6.87
C LEU A 98 -10.89 8.58 7.23
N HIS A 99 -9.64 8.12 7.22
CA HIS A 99 -9.25 6.77 7.62
C HIS A 99 -8.10 6.81 8.61
N ALA A 100 -8.01 5.81 9.49
CA ALA A 100 -6.95 5.67 10.47
C ALA A 100 -6.43 4.23 10.50
N ILE A 101 -5.12 4.06 10.38
CA ILE A 101 -4.42 2.79 10.30
C ILE A 101 -3.46 2.68 11.49
N PRO A 102 -3.83 1.95 12.56
CA PRO A 102 -2.95 1.72 13.69
C PRO A 102 -1.90 0.66 13.38
N GLN A 103 -0.71 0.80 13.98
CA GLN A 103 0.38 -0.16 13.89
C GLN A 103 1.00 -0.40 15.28
N PHE A 104 1.47 -1.66 15.48
CA PHE A 104 2.14 -2.05 16.70
C PHE A 104 3.26 -3.05 16.39
N TYR A 105 4.42 -2.84 17.00
CA TYR A 105 5.58 -3.70 16.83
C TYR A 105 6.29 -3.92 18.17
N TYR A 106 6.74 -5.15 18.38
CA TYR A 106 7.62 -5.54 19.46
C TYR A 106 8.81 -6.32 18.92
N THR A 107 10.01 -6.01 19.40
CA THR A 107 11.21 -6.79 19.09
C THR A 107 12.00 -7.09 20.34
N TYR A 108 12.66 -8.26 20.34
CA TYR A 108 13.61 -8.68 21.35
C TYR A 108 14.88 -9.20 20.69
N GLY A 109 16.02 -8.61 21.06
CA GLY A 109 17.34 -9.06 20.66
C GLY A 109 18.28 -9.06 21.86
N LYS A 110 18.98 -10.17 22.09
CA LYS A 110 19.97 -10.27 23.16
C LYS A 110 21.35 -9.87 22.60
N LYS A 111 22.06 -9.01 23.32
CA LYS A 111 23.44 -8.63 23.01
C LYS A 111 24.30 -9.88 22.82
N ASP A 112 25.17 -9.86 21.81
CA ASP A 112 26.09 -10.95 21.46
C ASP A 112 25.39 -12.29 21.11
N PHE A 113 24.07 -12.27 20.87
CA PHE A 113 23.32 -13.43 20.41
C PHE A 113 22.80 -13.18 18.99
N PRO A 114 23.02 -14.13 18.05
CA PRO A 114 22.75 -13.86 16.64
C PRO A 114 21.28 -13.91 16.24
N VAL A 115 20.36 -14.17 17.18
CA VAL A 115 18.93 -14.32 16.89
C VAL A 115 18.12 -13.23 17.56
N SER A 116 17.24 -12.62 16.80
CA SER A 116 16.25 -11.64 17.27
C SER A 116 14.83 -12.12 16.93
N PHE A 117 13.88 -11.79 17.78
CA PHE A 117 12.47 -12.12 17.62
C PHE A 117 11.63 -10.84 17.49
N GLY A 118 10.54 -10.91 16.76
CA GLY A 118 9.61 -9.80 16.63
C GLY A 118 8.16 -10.25 16.48
N LEU A 119 7.25 -9.33 16.82
CA LEU A 119 5.82 -9.46 16.59
C LEU A 119 5.28 -8.11 16.08
N GLY A 120 4.69 -8.11 14.89
CA GLY A 120 4.01 -6.96 14.30
C GLY A 120 2.51 -7.17 14.21
N VAL A 121 1.75 -6.08 14.39
CA VAL A 121 0.33 -5.99 14.07
C VAL A 121 0.13 -4.72 13.26
N TYR A 122 -0.32 -4.88 12.01
CA TYR A 122 -0.40 -3.78 11.03
C TYR A 122 -1.44 -4.07 9.95
N SER A 123 -1.72 -3.09 9.08
CA SER A 123 -2.74 -3.18 8.02
C SER A 123 -2.12 -2.89 6.65
N PRO A 124 -1.62 -3.88 5.91
CA PRO A 124 -0.89 -3.66 4.65
C PRO A 124 -1.78 -3.31 3.47
N PHE A 125 -3.09 -3.54 3.57
CA PHE A 125 -4.09 -3.24 2.56
C PHE A 125 -5.30 -2.56 3.18
N GLY A 126 -5.94 -1.68 2.41
CA GLY A 126 -7.17 -1.00 2.82
C GLY A 126 -7.81 -0.23 1.68
N LEU A 127 -9.12 -0.11 1.77
CA LEU A 127 -9.94 0.66 0.84
C LEU A 127 -11.10 1.27 1.59
N GLY A 128 -11.48 2.51 1.22
CA GLY A 128 -12.58 3.19 1.86
C GLY A 128 -13.12 4.30 0.97
N LEU A 129 -13.82 3.93 -0.12
CA LEU A 129 -14.45 4.88 -1.02
C LEU A 129 -15.96 4.75 -1.00
N LYS A 130 -16.63 5.89 -1.05
CA LYS A 130 -18.10 5.99 -1.17
C LYS A 130 -18.45 7.17 -2.06
N TRP A 131 -19.25 6.91 -3.10
CA TRP A 131 -19.66 7.88 -4.10
C TRP A 131 -21.14 8.23 -3.98
N PRO A 132 -21.54 9.46 -4.36
CA PRO A 132 -22.94 9.84 -4.53
C PRO A 132 -23.67 8.89 -5.51
N GLN A 133 -24.98 8.75 -5.31
CA GLN A 133 -25.80 7.83 -6.10
C GLN A 133 -26.08 8.29 -7.53
N ASP A 134 -25.88 9.57 -7.83
CA ASP A 134 -26.17 10.20 -9.14
C ASP A 134 -24.93 10.37 -10.03
N THR A 135 -23.92 9.57 -9.80
CA THR A 135 -22.69 9.57 -10.58
C THR A 135 -22.87 8.95 -11.97
N GLY A 136 -22.95 8.71 -12.85
CA GLY A 136 -23.13 7.97 -14.11
C GLY A 136 -22.64 6.53 -14.05
N PHE A 137 -21.97 6.12 -12.97
CA PHE A 137 -21.43 4.77 -12.76
C PHE A 137 -22.02 4.03 -11.55
N ARG A 138 -23.21 4.43 -11.09
CA ARG A 138 -23.88 3.86 -9.92
C ARG A 138 -23.95 2.32 -9.94
N THR A 139 -24.22 1.75 -11.11
CA THR A 139 -24.33 0.30 -11.28
C THR A 139 -22.98 -0.42 -11.51
N VAL A 140 -21.89 0.33 -11.60
CA VAL A 140 -20.52 -0.21 -11.56
C VAL A 140 -20.04 -0.34 -10.12
N GLY A 141 -20.29 0.69 -9.30
CA GLY A 141 -19.92 0.67 -7.88
C GLY A 141 -20.24 1.98 -7.19
N THR A 142 -20.77 1.91 -5.96
CA THR A 142 -21.08 3.08 -5.14
C THR A 142 -20.28 3.13 -3.86
N GLN A 143 -19.89 1.98 -3.31
CA GLN A 143 -19.05 1.90 -2.11
C GLN A 143 -18.16 0.68 -2.16
N GLY A 144 -16.89 0.86 -1.79
CA GLY A 144 -15.93 -0.20 -1.56
C GLY A 144 -15.20 0.03 -0.24
N THR A 145 -15.29 -0.94 0.67
CA THR A 145 -14.53 -0.95 1.91
C THR A 145 -13.78 -2.26 2.02
N LEU A 146 -12.47 -2.16 2.31
CA LEU A 146 -11.61 -3.27 2.65
C LEU A 146 -10.88 -2.91 3.94
N THR A 147 -11.03 -3.74 4.96
CA THR A 147 -10.26 -3.66 6.20
C THR A 147 -9.41 -4.90 6.32
N CYS A 148 -8.09 -4.74 6.46
CA CYS A 148 -7.16 -5.83 6.68
C CYS A 148 -6.41 -5.63 7.99
N ALA A 149 -6.03 -6.74 8.61
CA ALA A 149 -5.12 -6.76 9.74
C ALA A 149 -4.19 -7.97 9.61
N THR A 150 -2.90 -7.76 9.82
CA THR A 150 -1.88 -8.81 9.79
C THR A 150 -1.23 -8.93 11.16
N ILE A 151 -1.17 -10.16 11.68
CA ILE A 151 -0.35 -10.54 12.84
C ILE A 151 0.88 -11.26 12.29
N ASN A 152 2.07 -10.72 12.53
CA ASN A 152 3.31 -11.20 11.92
C ASN A 152 4.40 -11.48 12.97
N PRO A 153 4.47 -12.69 13.54
CA PRO A 153 5.65 -13.15 14.24
C PRO A 153 6.81 -13.36 13.27
N VAL A 154 8.00 -12.85 13.63
CA VAL A 154 9.21 -12.93 12.82
C VAL A 154 10.41 -13.36 13.64
N VAL A 155 11.39 -13.96 12.97
CA VAL A 155 12.72 -14.25 13.51
C VAL A 155 13.77 -13.74 12.53
N ALA A 156 14.84 -13.16 13.06
CA ALA A 156 16.00 -12.75 12.27
C ALA A 156 17.29 -13.37 12.81
N PHE A 157 18.20 -13.66 11.89
CA PHE A 157 19.51 -14.24 12.16
C PHE A 157 20.61 -13.34 11.61
N LYS A 158 21.53 -12.95 12.47
CA LYS A 158 22.78 -12.27 12.08
C LYS A 158 23.80 -13.34 11.67
N LEU A 159 23.86 -13.64 10.37
CA LEU A 159 24.73 -14.67 9.81
C LEU A 159 26.21 -14.29 9.87
N LEU A 160 26.50 -13.01 9.57
CA LEU A 160 27.81 -12.37 9.62
C LEU A 160 27.65 -10.98 10.26
N PRO A 161 28.71 -10.32 10.71
CA PRO A 161 28.64 -8.98 11.30
C PRO A 161 27.89 -7.95 10.43
N HIS A 162 27.88 -8.17 9.11
CA HIS A 162 27.31 -7.28 8.11
C HIS A 162 26.23 -7.93 7.23
N LEU A 163 25.77 -9.13 7.57
CA LEU A 163 24.76 -9.86 6.80
C LEU A 163 23.72 -10.49 7.74
N SER A 164 22.48 -10.14 7.55
CA SER A 164 21.35 -10.68 8.28
C SER A 164 20.27 -11.17 7.33
N ILE A 165 19.58 -12.21 7.75
CA ILE A 165 18.33 -12.70 7.12
C ILE A 165 17.23 -12.71 8.17
N GLY A 166 16.00 -12.63 7.72
CA GLY A 166 14.83 -12.72 8.60
C GLY A 166 13.62 -13.22 7.86
N GLY A 167 12.61 -13.61 8.60
CA GLY A 167 11.34 -14.03 8.02
C GLY A 167 10.32 -14.35 9.08
N GLY A 168 9.08 -14.48 8.66
CA GLY A 168 7.96 -14.75 9.55
C GLY A 168 6.74 -15.27 8.83
N VAL A 169 5.77 -15.62 9.63
CA VAL A 169 4.43 -16.02 9.18
C VAL A 169 3.51 -14.83 9.31
N MET A 170 2.72 -14.56 8.28
CA MET A 170 1.69 -13.52 8.28
C MET A 170 0.32 -14.19 8.43
N VAL A 171 -0.36 -13.95 9.55
CA VAL A 171 -1.75 -14.34 9.74
C VAL A 171 -2.62 -13.14 9.39
N ASN A 172 -3.34 -13.23 8.28
CA ASN A 172 -4.06 -12.13 7.68
C ASN A 172 -5.56 -12.29 7.88
N TYR A 173 -6.21 -11.25 8.38
CA TYR A 173 -7.66 -11.08 8.39
C TYR A 173 -8.06 -10.06 7.35
N ALA A 174 -9.12 -10.32 6.59
CA ALA A 174 -9.74 -9.34 5.70
C ALA A 174 -11.26 -9.32 5.86
N ASN A 175 -11.82 -8.12 5.80
CA ASN A 175 -13.27 -7.88 5.69
C ASN A 175 -13.54 -6.98 4.51
N ILE A 176 -14.43 -7.40 3.62
CA ILE A 176 -14.81 -6.67 2.39
C ILE A 176 -16.31 -6.31 2.44
N ASP A 177 -16.62 -5.09 2.02
CA ASP A 177 -17.97 -4.58 1.81
C ASP A 177 -18.03 -3.84 0.47
N LEU A 178 -18.67 -4.43 -0.53
CA LEU A 178 -18.83 -3.89 -1.88
C LEU A 178 -20.29 -3.62 -2.17
N GLN A 179 -20.61 -2.42 -2.67
CA GLN A 179 -21.97 -2.00 -3.00
C GLN A 179 -22.04 -1.37 -4.39
N GLN A 180 -23.14 -1.66 -5.07
CA GLN A 180 -23.54 -1.02 -6.33
C GLN A 180 -25.06 -0.88 -6.42
N GLY A 181 -25.55 0.04 -7.23
CA GLY A 181 -26.97 0.11 -7.58
C GLY A 181 -27.35 -1.00 -8.56
N LEU A 182 -28.61 -1.41 -8.53
CA LEU A 182 -29.16 -2.36 -9.51
C LEU A 182 -29.68 -1.66 -10.76
N THR A 183 -30.11 -0.40 -10.65
CA THR A 183 -30.59 0.41 -11.76
C THR A 183 -29.77 1.69 -11.94
N PRO A 184 -29.74 2.29 -13.14
CA PRO A 184 -29.04 3.55 -13.38
C PRO A 184 -29.66 4.76 -12.67
N VAL A 185 -30.93 4.69 -12.32
CA VAL A 185 -31.67 5.80 -11.71
C VAL A 185 -31.34 5.86 -10.21
N PRO A 186 -30.94 7.03 -9.66
CA PRO A 186 -30.70 7.20 -8.24
C PRO A 186 -31.94 6.86 -7.41
N ASN A 187 -31.86 5.80 -6.62
CA ASN A 187 -32.89 5.33 -5.69
C ASN A 187 -32.24 4.47 -4.60
N ASN A 188 -33.02 3.76 -3.80
CA ASN A 188 -32.50 2.91 -2.71
C ASN A 188 -32.25 1.45 -3.14
N ASP A 189 -32.36 1.12 -4.43
CA ASP A 189 -32.00 -0.22 -4.89
C ASP A 189 -30.49 -0.46 -4.71
N LEU A 190 -30.15 -1.71 -4.41
CA LEU A 190 -28.78 -2.03 -4.09
C LEU A 190 -28.50 -3.54 -4.28
N PHE A 191 -27.29 -3.83 -4.75
CA PHE A 191 -26.60 -5.09 -4.54
C PHE A 191 -25.38 -4.84 -3.66
N ARG A 192 -25.22 -5.65 -2.61
CA ARG A 192 -24.11 -5.56 -1.66
C ARG A 192 -23.57 -6.95 -1.36
N PHE A 193 -22.26 -7.12 -1.40
CA PHE A 193 -21.56 -8.28 -0.88
C PHE A 193 -20.78 -7.87 0.36
N THR A 194 -20.95 -8.63 1.47
CA THR A 194 -20.10 -8.52 2.66
C THR A 194 -19.56 -9.88 3.00
N GLY A 195 -18.26 -9.95 3.28
CA GLY A 195 -17.62 -11.18 3.68
C GLY A 195 -16.30 -10.92 4.41
N ASP A 196 -15.92 -11.85 5.27
CA ASP A 196 -14.66 -11.82 5.97
C ASP A 196 -14.00 -13.20 5.97
N GLY A 197 -12.69 -13.22 6.23
CA GLY A 197 -11.93 -14.45 6.24
C GLY A 197 -10.53 -14.27 6.79
N TRP A 198 -9.88 -15.41 7.00
CA TRP A 198 -8.49 -15.50 7.45
C TRP A 198 -7.68 -16.28 6.44
N ASP A 199 -6.42 -15.88 6.26
CA ASP A 199 -5.46 -16.61 5.45
C ASP A 199 -4.04 -16.46 6.02
N VAL A 200 -3.10 -17.27 5.53
CA VAL A 200 -1.73 -17.30 6.01
C VAL A 200 -0.77 -17.06 4.84
N GLY A 201 0.15 -16.15 5.05
CA GLY A 201 1.29 -15.90 4.17
C GLY A 201 2.60 -15.95 4.92
N TYR A 202 3.67 -15.57 4.25
CA TYR A 202 5.00 -15.44 4.86
C TYR A 202 5.75 -14.25 4.29
N ASN A 203 6.69 -13.71 5.08
CA ASN A 203 7.64 -12.71 4.63
C ASN A 203 9.08 -13.16 4.85
N LEU A 204 9.97 -12.69 3.99
CA LEU A 204 11.40 -12.94 4.04
C LEU A 204 12.14 -11.61 3.89
N GLY A 205 13.32 -11.51 4.48
CA GLY A 205 14.16 -10.32 4.39
C GLY A 205 15.64 -10.66 4.35
N LEU A 206 16.39 -9.81 3.68
CA LEU A 206 17.84 -9.80 3.61
C LEU A 206 18.33 -8.38 3.88
N LEU A 207 19.32 -8.23 4.74
CA LEU A 207 20.03 -6.97 4.98
C LEU A 207 21.52 -7.23 4.91
N TRP A 208 22.19 -6.56 3.96
CA TRP A 208 23.62 -6.68 3.73
C TRP A 208 24.30 -5.31 3.74
N GLN A 209 25.29 -5.15 4.61
CA GLN A 209 26.07 -3.93 4.77
C GLN A 209 27.53 -4.19 4.32
N PRO A 210 27.80 -4.25 3.00
CA PRO A 210 29.15 -4.57 2.48
C PRO A 210 30.21 -3.56 2.89
N GLN A 211 29.81 -2.34 3.24
CA GLN A 211 30.65 -1.25 3.70
C GLN A 211 29.89 -0.41 4.74
N GLU A 212 30.58 0.28 5.62
CA GLU A 212 29.99 1.15 6.66
C GLU A 212 29.01 2.20 6.11
N LYS A 213 29.21 2.63 4.85
CA LYS A 213 28.40 3.66 4.20
C LYS A 213 27.30 3.13 3.29
N ILE A 214 27.28 1.84 2.99
CA ILE A 214 26.35 1.24 2.02
C ILE A 214 25.63 0.08 2.69
N SER A 215 24.32 0.11 2.61
CA SER A 215 23.44 -0.99 3.00
C SER A 215 22.53 -1.37 1.84
N LEU A 216 22.35 -2.65 1.61
CA LEU A 216 21.46 -3.24 0.63
C LEU A 216 20.38 -4.02 1.39
N GLY A 217 19.13 -3.78 1.05
CA GLY A 217 17.98 -4.48 1.61
C GLY A 217 17.18 -5.16 0.53
N ALA A 218 16.63 -6.32 0.85
CA ALA A 218 15.60 -6.97 0.03
C ALA A 218 14.55 -7.58 0.95
N THR A 219 13.29 -7.45 0.57
CA THR A 219 12.19 -8.10 1.27
C THR A 219 11.20 -8.69 0.28
N PHE A 220 10.57 -9.77 0.69
CA PHE A 220 9.54 -10.47 -0.06
C PHE A 220 8.37 -10.78 0.86
N ARG A 221 7.14 -10.53 0.39
CA ARG A 221 5.89 -11.00 1.00
C ARG A 221 5.15 -11.86 0.01
N SER A 222 4.76 -13.05 0.44
CA SER A 222 3.96 -13.94 -0.39
C SER A 222 2.60 -13.32 -0.67
N GLY A 223 2.10 -13.52 -1.88
CA GLY A 223 0.67 -13.43 -2.12
C GLY A 223 -0.10 -14.46 -1.32
N ASN A 224 -1.38 -14.21 -1.13
CA ASN A 224 -2.30 -15.13 -0.49
C ASN A 224 -3.70 -15.03 -1.12
N THR A 225 -4.62 -15.93 -0.78
CA THR A 225 -6.00 -15.88 -1.25
C THR A 225 -6.94 -15.86 -0.04
N GLN A 226 -7.60 -14.73 0.18
CA GLN A 226 -8.58 -14.60 1.25
C GLN A 226 -9.87 -15.34 0.89
N HIS A 227 -10.16 -16.42 1.61
CA HIS A 227 -11.40 -17.18 1.48
C HIS A 227 -12.50 -16.49 2.29
N LEU A 228 -13.22 -15.56 1.64
CA LEU A 228 -14.25 -14.75 2.28
C LEU A 228 -15.56 -15.51 2.37
N THR A 229 -16.15 -15.54 3.57
CA THR A 229 -17.48 -16.10 3.82
C THR A 229 -18.38 -15.00 4.36
N GLY A 230 -19.61 -14.92 3.84
CA GLY A 230 -20.52 -13.87 4.22
C GLY A 230 -21.87 -13.97 3.54
N LYS A 231 -22.36 -12.85 3.02
CA LYS A 231 -23.69 -12.78 2.40
C LYS A 231 -23.75 -11.71 1.31
N THR A 232 -24.66 -11.92 0.37
CA THR A 232 -25.17 -10.86 -0.49
C THR A 232 -26.50 -10.31 0.07
N ARG A 233 -26.72 -9.03 -0.17
CA ARG A 233 -28.00 -8.35 0.02
C ARG A 233 -28.43 -7.77 -1.30
N SER A 234 -29.69 -8.05 -1.72
CA SER A 234 -30.30 -7.46 -2.90
C SER A 234 -31.60 -6.77 -2.51
N GLU A 235 -31.78 -5.55 -2.99
CA GLU A 235 -32.97 -4.72 -2.70
C GLU A 235 -33.37 -3.98 -3.97
N LEU A 236 -34.59 -4.19 -4.43
CA LEU A 236 -35.18 -3.47 -5.55
C LEU A 236 -36.37 -2.69 -5.03
N ASN A 237 -36.24 -1.40 -4.95
CA ASN A 237 -37.20 -0.48 -4.35
C ASN A 237 -38.61 -0.64 -4.95
N LEU A 238 -39.62 -0.69 -4.10
CA LEU A 238 -41.06 -0.72 -4.41
C LEU A 238 -41.61 -2.05 -5.00
N VAL A 239 -40.74 -3.02 -5.39
CA VAL A 239 -41.22 -4.21 -6.09
C VAL A 239 -41.07 -5.50 -5.29
N GLN A 240 -40.04 -5.58 -4.45
CA GLN A 240 -39.75 -6.78 -3.64
C GLN A 240 -39.09 -6.44 -2.29
N PRO A 241 -39.29 -7.27 -1.24
CA PRO A 241 -38.60 -7.11 0.03
C PRO A 241 -37.11 -7.33 -0.15
N THR A 242 -36.32 -6.74 0.76
CA THR A 242 -34.86 -7.01 0.88
C THR A 242 -34.63 -8.52 0.98
N THR A 243 -33.74 -9.03 0.14
CA THR A 243 -33.36 -10.45 0.12
C THR A 243 -31.89 -10.64 0.48
N TYR A 244 -31.61 -11.74 1.17
CA TYR A 244 -30.26 -12.13 1.55
C TYR A 244 -29.96 -13.53 1.02
N SER A 245 -28.69 -13.76 0.63
CA SER A 245 -28.19 -15.09 0.30
C SER A 245 -26.83 -15.30 0.99
N PRO A 246 -26.58 -16.46 1.61
CA PRO A 246 -25.23 -16.83 2.00
C PRO A 246 -24.32 -16.80 0.75
N ALA A 247 -23.12 -16.24 0.91
CA ALA A 247 -22.21 -16.09 -0.22
C ALA A 247 -20.76 -16.22 0.22
N SER A 248 -19.90 -16.57 -0.72
CA SER A 248 -18.45 -16.63 -0.53
C SER A 248 -17.72 -16.10 -1.75
N ALA A 249 -16.48 -15.71 -1.57
CA ALA A 249 -15.59 -15.31 -2.66
C ALA A 249 -14.13 -15.58 -2.29
N ASP A 250 -13.34 -16.02 -3.27
CA ASP A 250 -11.89 -16.12 -3.14
C ASP A 250 -11.26 -14.85 -3.70
N TYR A 251 -10.60 -14.09 -2.81
CA TYR A 251 -10.04 -12.78 -3.15
C TYR A 251 -8.50 -12.81 -3.07
N PRO A 252 -7.79 -12.85 -4.22
CA PRO A 252 -6.33 -12.88 -4.24
C PRO A 252 -5.72 -11.55 -3.80
N PHE A 253 -4.75 -11.61 -2.90
CA PHE A 253 -3.86 -10.51 -2.55
C PHE A 253 -2.50 -10.71 -3.22
N PRO A 254 -1.86 -9.65 -3.71
CA PRO A 254 -0.63 -9.76 -4.49
C PRO A 254 0.57 -10.16 -3.64
N LEU A 255 1.58 -10.75 -4.26
CA LEU A 255 2.93 -10.78 -3.70
C LEU A 255 3.59 -9.40 -3.83
N GLU A 256 4.55 -9.14 -2.95
CA GLU A 256 5.35 -7.92 -2.96
C GLU A 256 6.84 -8.27 -2.86
N ALA A 257 7.68 -7.56 -3.62
CA ALA A 257 9.14 -7.68 -3.55
C ALA A 257 9.77 -6.29 -3.59
N VAL A 258 10.53 -5.94 -2.57
CA VAL A 258 11.18 -4.62 -2.47
C VAL A 258 12.68 -4.77 -2.41
N PHE A 259 13.38 -3.95 -3.18
CA PHE A 259 14.84 -3.86 -3.20
C PHE A 259 15.26 -2.45 -2.87
N GLY A 260 16.16 -2.30 -1.89
CA GLY A 260 16.61 -1.00 -1.43
C GLY A 260 18.12 -0.87 -1.38
N ILE A 261 18.59 0.35 -1.61
CA ILE A 261 19.98 0.77 -1.38
C ILE A 261 20.01 2.01 -0.51
N SER A 262 20.71 1.94 0.60
CA SER A 262 20.94 3.07 1.51
C SER A 262 22.40 3.50 1.45
N TYR A 263 22.62 4.81 1.37
CA TYR A 263 23.94 5.43 1.36
C TYR A 263 24.07 6.47 2.48
N ARG A 264 25.08 6.28 3.33
CA ARG A 264 25.44 7.18 4.44
C ARG A 264 26.76 7.91 4.13
N PRO A 265 26.72 9.03 3.38
CA PRO A 265 27.95 9.78 3.04
C PRO A 265 28.71 10.24 4.29
N THR A 266 27.96 10.57 5.35
CA THR A 266 28.46 10.90 6.69
C THR A 266 27.57 10.26 7.75
N PRO A 267 27.97 10.14 9.02
CA PRO A 267 27.11 9.64 10.10
C PRO A 267 25.81 10.45 10.31
N LYS A 268 25.77 11.67 9.76
CA LYS A 268 24.63 12.59 9.90
C LYS A 268 23.62 12.54 8.75
N TRP A 269 23.90 11.80 7.68
CA TRP A 269 23.02 11.69 6.51
C TRP A 269 22.78 10.25 6.14
N ASN A 270 21.52 9.95 5.85
CA ASN A 270 21.09 8.71 5.22
C ASN A 270 20.25 9.05 3.99
N LEU A 271 20.63 8.53 2.84
CA LEU A 271 19.90 8.61 1.57
C LEU A 271 19.53 7.19 1.19
N GLU A 272 18.30 6.96 0.81
CA GLU A 272 17.85 5.63 0.41
C GLU A 272 16.93 5.70 -0.81
N PHE A 273 17.05 4.69 -1.66
CA PHE A 273 16.17 4.43 -2.79
C PHE A 273 15.69 3.00 -2.70
N ASN A 274 14.38 2.81 -2.90
CA ASN A 274 13.76 1.50 -3.05
C ASN A 274 13.05 1.39 -4.40
N ALA A 275 13.11 0.20 -4.99
CA ALA A 275 12.22 -0.25 -6.05
C ALA A 275 11.31 -1.35 -5.47
N ASP A 276 10.02 -1.09 -5.44
CA ASP A 276 9.03 -1.93 -4.81
C ASP A 276 8.05 -2.44 -5.88
N TYR A 277 8.01 -3.75 -6.06
CA TYR A 277 7.17 -4.47 -7.02
C TYR A 277 5.99 -5.11 -6.32
N THR A 278 4.78 -4.90 -6.86
CA THR A 278 3.55 -5.55 -6.41
C THR A 278 2.89 -6.27 -7.58
N ASP A 279 2.67 -7.58 -7.44
CA ASP A 279 2.07 -8.42 -8.50
C ASP A 279 0.54 -8.39 -8.46
N TRP A 280 -0.04 -7.27 -8.85
CA TRP A 280 -1.48 -7.14 -8.99
C TRP A 280 -2.08 -8.03 -10.09
N SER A 281 -1.26 -8.64 -10.94
CA SER A 281 -1.72 -9.58 -11.97
C SER A 281 -2.38 -10.85 -11.40
N ALA A 282 -2.21 -11.11 -10.11
CA ALA A 282 -2.93 -12.14 -9.38
C ALA A 282 -4.45 -11.85 -9.30
N LEU A 283 -4.85 -10.57 -9.31
CA LEU A 283 -6.24 -10.15 -9.23
C LEU A 283 -6.89 -10.12 -10.63
N LYS A 284 -7.39 -11.26 -11.05
CA LYS A 284 -8.06 -11.48 -12.35
C LYS A 284 -9.57 -11.30 -12.25
N THR A 285 -10.29 -12.37 -12.06
CA THR A 285 -11.74 -12.39 -11.85
C THR A 285 -12.03 -13.01 -10.51
N VAL A 286 -12.70 -12.25 -9.66
CA VAL A 286 -13.27 -12.72 -8.39
C VAL A 286 -14.72 -13.09 -8.62
N THR A 287 -15.10 -14.30 -8.26
CA THR A 287 -16.51 -14.76 -8.39
C THR A 287 -17.15 -14.78 -7.02
N ILE A 288 -18.26 -14.05 -6.86
CA ILE A 288 -19.10 -14.13 -5.68
C ILE A 288 -20.07 -15.28 -5.90
N HIS A 289 -19.98 -16.32 -5.06
CA HIS A 289 -20.83 -17.52 -5.11
C HIS A 289 -22.01 -17.37 -4.16
N GLN A 290 -23.25 -17.33 -4.68
CA GLN A 290 -24.48 -17.31 -3.89
C GLN A 290 -25.03 -18.74 -3.76
N THR A 291 -25.24 -19.22 -2.53
CA THR A 291 -25.79 -20.57 -2.28
C THR A 291 -27.27 -20.66 -2.64
N MET A 292 -28.04 -19.61 -2.34
CA MET A 292 -29.46 -19.48 -2.65
C MET A 292 -29.72 -18.14 -3.32
N PRO A 293 -29.55 -18.03 -4.66
CA PRO A 293 -29.71 -16.75 -5.35
C PRO A 293 -31.11 -16.17 -5.13
N PRO A 294 -31.19 -14.89 -4.73
CA PRO A 294 -32.52 -14.25 -4.56
C PRO A 294 -33.17 -13.97 -5.91
N PRO A 295 -34.51 -13.86 -5.96
CA PRO A 295 -35.23 -13.62 -7.21
C PRO A 295 -34.81 -12.36 -7.96
N ILE A 296 -34.31 -11.33 -7.25
CA ILE A 296 -33.83 -10.06 -7.84
C ILE A 296 -32.52 -10.25 -8.58
N VAL A 297 -31.63 -11.12 -8.06
CA VAL A 297 -30.33 -11.46 -8.67
C VAL A 297 -30.23 -12.99 -8.73
N PRO A 298 -30.96 -13.63 -9.68
CA PRO A 298 -31.16 -15.08 -9.69
C PRO A 298 -29.97 -15.83 -10.32
N ILE A 299 -28.75 -15.41 -10.01
CA ILE A 299 -27.52 -16.03 -10.50
C ILE A 299 -26.65 -16.50 -9.33
N SER A 300 -26.18 -17.74 -9.40
CA SER A 300 -25.35 -18.33 -8.34
C SER A 300 -23.93 -17.78 -8.35
N ASN A 301 -23.40 -17.42 -9.52
CA ASN A 301 -22.01 -16.98 -9.72
C ASN A 301 -22.00 -15.59 -10.32
N ILE A 302 -21.52 -14.62 -9.56
CA ILE A 302 -21.44 -13.21 -9.98
C ILE A 302 -19.96 -12.89 -10.20
N PRO A 303 -19.45 -12.87 -11.46
CA PRO A 303 -18.07 -12.56 -11.75
C PRO A 303 -17.84 -11.03 -11.63
N VAL A 304 -16.76 -10.66 -10.97
CA VAL A 304 -16.20 -9.30 -10.91
C VAL A 304 -14.82 -9.35 -11.54
N THR A 305 -14.69 -8.82 -12.74
CA THR A 305 -13.42 -8.87 -13.48
C THR A 305 -12.58 -7.63 -13.16
N PHE A 306 -11.41 -7.85 -12.62
CA PHE A 306 -10.40 -6.84 -12.34
C PHE A 306 -9.34 -6.81 -13.44
N ASP A 307 -8.74 -7.95 -13.77
CA ASP A 307 -7.67 -8.13 -14.75
C ASP A 307 -6.57 -7.06 -14.64
N TRP A 308 -6.10 -6.88 -13.39
CA TRP A 308 -5.09 -5.88 -13.08
C TRP A 308 -3.71 -6.35 -13.53
N GLN A 309 -2.77 -5.40 -13.53
CA GLN A 309 -1.40 -5.60 -13.97
C GLN A 309 -0.44 -5.27 -12.82
N SER A 310 0.71 -5.94 -12.78
CA SER A 310 1.75 -5.67 -11.80
C SER A 310 2.25 -4.23 -11.89
N SER A 311 2.71 -3.66 -10.78
CA SER A 311 3.13 -2.26 -10.71
C SER A 311 4.36 -2.05 -9.83
N TRP A 312 4.99 -0.89 -9.99
CA TRP A 312 6.14 -0.46 -9.23
C TRP A 312 5.86 0.79 -8.42
N TYR A 313 6.47 0.85 -7.23
CA TYR A 313 6.69 2.08 -6.47
C TYR A 313 8.17 2.40 -6.52
N TYR A 314 8.52 3.64 -6.78
CA TYR A 314 9.88 4.15 -6.69
C TYR A 314 9.93 5.13 -5.53
N GLU A 315 10.70 4.77 -4.50
CA GLU A 315 10.71 5.44 -3.21
C GLU A 315 12.07 6.08 -2.98
N PHE A 316 12.08 7.36 -2.65
CA PHE A 316 13.29 8.13 -2.39
C PHE A 316 13.20 8.77 -1.01
N GLY A 317 14.18 8.53 -0.17
CA GLY A 317 14.23 9.04 1.18
C GLY A 317 15.56 9.68 1.55
N ALA A 318 15.50 10.77 2.29
CA ALA A 318 16.65 11.43 2.87
C ALA A 318 16.38 11.77 4.35
N THR A 319 17.34 11.44 5.23
CA THR A 319 17.28 11.79 6.65
C THR A 319 18.54 12.50 7.09
N ARG A 320 18.38 13.62 7.79
CA ARG A 320 19.44 14.35 8.47
C ARG A 320 19.34 14.12 9.97
N TYR A 321 20.39 13.55 10.57
CA TYR A 321 20.53 13.34 12.01
C TYR A 321 21.31 14.48 12.64
N PHE A 322 20.91 14.91 13.85
CA PHE A 322 21.57 15.94 14.64
C PHE A 322 22.20 15.31 15.89
N ASP A 323 23.24 15.97 16.44
CA ASP A 323 23.98 15.46 17.61
C ASP A 323 23.15 15.43 18.90
N ASN A 324 22.02 16.13 18.96
CA ASN A 324 21.11 16.18 20.08
C ASN A 324 19.98 15.14 20.06
N GLY A 325 20.06 14.15 19.16
CA GLY A 325 19.06 13.08 19.02
C GLY A 325 17.90 13.39 18.07
N TRP A 326 17.73 14.63 17.65
CA TRP A 326 16.72 14.99 16.65
C TRP A 326 17.13 14.55 15.25
N HIS A 327 16.13 14.32 14.41
CA HIS A 327 16.32 14.13 12.98
C HIS A 327 15.19 14.76 12.20
N VAL A 328 15.44 15.04 10.93
CA VAL A 328 14.44 15.47 9.94
C VAL A 328 14.56 14.61 8.70
N SER A 329 13.44 14.29 8.10
CA SER A 329 13.35 13.46 6.91
C SER A 329 12.52 14.13 5.85
N ALA A 330 12.83 13.81 4.59
CA ALA A 330 12.00 14.12 3.43
C ALA A 330 11.99 12.92 2.48
N GLY A 331 10.89 12.73 1.80
CA GLY A 331 10.70 11.62 0.89
C GLY A 331 9.81 11.93 -0.30
N TYR A 332 9.94 11.10 -1.30
CA TYR A 332 9.12 11.12 -2.50
C TYR A 332 8.82 9.71 -2.96
N ILE A 333 7.57 9.46 -3.35
CA ILE A 333 7.12 8.21 -3.96
C ILE A 333 6.51 8.53 -5.31
N PHE A 334 6.93 7.79 -6.33
CA PHE A 334 6.18 7.63 -7.55
C PHE A 334 5.57 6.25 -7.58
N ASN A 335 4.25 6.21 -7.70
CA ASN A 335 3.44 5.00 -7.71
C ASN A 335 2.79 4.87 -9.10
N GLU A 336 3.13 3.83 -9.83
CA GLU A 336 2.62 3.54 -11.17
C GLU A 336 1.20 2.94 -11.13
N ASN A 337 0.35 3.14 -12.15
CA ASN A 337 -1.03 2.62 -12.31
C ASN A 337 -1.10 1.11 -12.62
N SER A 338 -1.94 0.31 -11.95
CA SER A 338 -2.14 -1.14 -12.18
C SER A 338 -3.41 -1.51 -12.94
N VAL A 339 -4.31 -0.56 -13.18
CA VAL A 339 -5.65 -0.82 -13.72
C VAL A 339 -5.80 -0.29 -15.14
N SER A 340 -6.15 -1.16 -16.09
CA SER A 340 -6.47 -0.74 -17.46
C SER A 340 -7.80 0.04 -17.51
N ASP A 341 -8.01 0.85 -18.54
CA ASP A 341 -9.28 1.57 -18.71
C ASP A 341 -10.45 0.60 -18.88
N ALA A 342 -10.25 -0.51 -19.60
CA ALA A 342 -11.29 -1.52 -19.82
C ALA A 342 -11.83 -2.12 -18.50
N HIS A 343 -11.00 -2.25 -17.48
CA HIS A 343 -11.38 -2.85 -16.19
C HIS A 343 -11.34 -1.84 -15.04
N TYR A 344 -11.43 -0.55 -15.36
CA TYR A 344 -11.42 0.49 -14.35
C TYR A 344 -12.65 0.41 -13.46
N THR A 345 -12.42 0.49 -12.15
CA THR A 345 -13.49 0.59 -11.14
C THR A 345 -13.35 1.88 -10.33
N PRO A 346 -14.41 2.68 -10.18
CA PRO A 346 -14.37 3.87 -9.34
C PRO A 346 -14.19 3.54 -7.84
N LEU A 347 -14.32 2.27 -7.44
CA LEU A 347 -14.10 1.85 -6.05
C LEU A 347 -12.63 1.84 -5.62
N VAL A 348 -11.68 1.89 -6.57
CA VAL A 348 -10.23 1.88 -6.31
C VAL A 348 -9.57 3.01 -7.09
N THR A 349 -10.07 4.10 -7.34
CA THR A 349 -9.52 5.27 -8.08
C THR A 349 -8.02 5.18 -8.37
N ASP A 350 -7.62 4.20 -9.20
CA ASP A 350 -6.22 3.90 -9.46
C ASP A 350 -5.69 4.72 -10.66
N MET A 351 -4.49 5.30 -10.51
CA MET A 351 -3.81 6.17 -11.48
C MET A 351 -2.38 6.41 -11.03
N ASP A 352 -1.52 6.91 -11.87
CA ASP A 352 -0.17 7.34 -11.44
C ASP A 352 -0.28 8.38 -10.33
N LYS A 353 0.40 8.13 -9.21
CA LYS A 353 0.34 8.99 -8.03
C LYS A 353 1.73 9.45 -7.61
N HIS A 354 1.79 10.66 -7.12
CA HIS A 354 2.98 11.26 -6.54
C HIS A 354 2.72 11.57 -5.06
N PHE A 355 3.59 11.09 -4.17
CA PHE A 355 3.53 11.42 -2.76
C PHE A 355 4.80 12.14 -2.34
N PHE A 356 4.63 13.22 -1.59
CA PHE A 356 5.70 14.02 -1.01
C PHE A 356 5.56 13.98 0.51
N SER A 357 6.63 13.61 1.19
CA SER A 357 6.62 13.44 2.63
C SER A 357 7.69 14.29 3.28
N VAL A 358 7.39 14.79 4.47
CA VAL A 358 8.36 15.42 5.37
C VAL A 358 8.05 15.00 6.81
N GLY A 359 9.06 14.95 7.64
CA GLY A 359 8.84 14.63 9.05
C GLY A 359 10.04 14.91 9.91
N THR A 360 9.82 14.79 11.21
CA THR A 360 10.84 14.95 12.23
C THR A 360 10.60 13.97 13.36
N GLY A 361 11.64 13.65 14.10
CA GLY A 361 11.56 12.79 15.26
C GLY A 361 12.73 13.01 16.19
N PHE A 362 12.65 12.33 17.31
CA PHE A 362 13.66 12.37 18.36
C PHE A 362 13.98 10.93 18.80
N LYS A 363 15.24 10.55 18.75
CA LYS A 363 15.76 9.27 19.23
C LYS A 363 16.44 9.47 20.58
N GLY A 364 15.73 9.10 21.64
CA GLY A 364 16.23 9.12 23.02
C GLY A 364 16.80 7.78 23.44
N LYS A 365 17.19 7.66 24.72
CA LYS A 365 17.71 6.42 25.28
C LYS A 365 16.63 5.39 25.59
N GLN A 366 15.48 5.83 26.06
CA GLN A 366 14.33 4.97 26.45
C GLN A 366 13.11 5.22 25.58
N PHE A 367 12.94 6.43 25.08
CA PHE A 367 11.81 6.82 24.26
C PHE A 367 12.28 7.48 22.98
N ASP A 368 11.63 7.14 21.90
CA ASP A 368 11.70 7.85 20.64
C ASP A 368 10.29 8.24 20.17
N PHE A 369 10.21 9.21 19.28
CA PHE A 369 8.97 9.51 18.58
C PHE A 369 9.26 10.07 17.19
N ASP A 370 8.31 9.87 16.29
CA ASP A 370 8.33 10.41 14.94
C ASP A 370 6.96 10.98 14.59
N ILE A 371 6.97 12.06 13.82
CA ILE A 371 5.80 12.62 13.17
C ILE A 371 6.12 12.89 11.71
N ALA A 372 5.20 12.52 10.83
CA ALA A 372 5.30 12.76 9.40
C ALA A 372 4.04 13.40 8.86
N TYR A 373 4.19 14.23 7.85
CA TYR A 373 3.14 14.71 6.97
C TYR A 373 3.42 14.21 5.57
N GLN A 374 2.38 13.69 4.91
CA GLN A 374 2.44 13.23 3.53
C GLN A 374 1.33 13.88 2.72
N PHE A 375 1.68 14.34 1.52
CA PHE A 375 0.78 14.91 0.54
C PHE A 375 0.80 14.03 -0.71
N GLY A 376 -0.39 13.59 -1.16
CA GLY A 376 -0.56 12.77 -2.36
C GLY A 376 -1.39 13.49 -3.42
N CYS A 377 -0.96 13.39 -4.68
CA CYS A 377 -1.68 13.94 -5.82
C CYS A 377 -1.44 13.10 -7.09
N SER A 378 -2.28 13.32 -8.10
CA SER A 378 -2.13 12.71 -9.41
C SER A 378 -2.37 13.70 -10.54
N PRO A 379 -1.84 13.48 -11.76
CA PRO A 379 -2.41 14.00 -12.99
C PRO A 379 -3.88 13.57 -13.14
N THR A 380 -4.64 14.25 -13.96
CA THR A 380 -5.99 13.80 -14.31
C THR A 380 -5.88 12.53 -15.16
N ARG A 381 -6.54 11.44 -14.70
CA ARG A 381 -6.73 10.25 -15.51
C ARG A 381 -8.04 10.34 -16.28
N THR A 382 -7.99 10.25 -17.59
CA THR A 382 -9.17 10.10 -18.45
C THR A 382 -9.39 8.62 -18.75
N VAL A 383 -10.48 8.05 -18.27
CA VAL A 383 -10.90 6.66 -18.53
C VAL A 383 -11.87 6.66 -19.68
N THR A 384 -11.62 5.79 -20.66
CA THR A 384 -12.48 5.64 -21.85
C THR A 384 -12.61 4.17 -22.23
N GLY A 385 -13.83 3.75 -22.59
CA GLY A 385 -14.12 2.38 -23.02
C GLY A 385 -14.07 1.37 -21.89
N SER A 386 -14.38 1.79 -20.67
CA SER A 386 -14.52 0.87 -19.54
C SER A 386 -15.70 -0.08 -19.75
N ALA A 387 -15.53 -1.34 -19.31
CA ALA A 387 -16.55 -2.38 -19.46
C ALA A 387 -17.88 -1.93 -18.82
N PRO A 388 -18.99 -2.03 -19.55
CA PRO A 388 -20.28 -1.64 -19.01
C PRO A 388 -20.76 -2.63 -17.95
N SER A 389 -21.42 -2.11 -16.92
CA SER A 389 -22.19 -2.93 -15.98
C SER A 389 -23.35 -3.64 -16.70
N PRO A 390 -23.97 -4.66 -16.10
CA PRO A 390 -25.18 -5.29 -16.67
C PRO A 390 -26.33 -4.31 -16.96
N ALA A 391 -26.37 -3.16 -16.27
CA ALA A 391 -27.34 -2.09 -16.50
C ALA A 391 -26.88 -1.00 -17.48
N GLY A 392 -25.73 -1.20 -18.15
CA GLY A 392 -25.23 -0.37 -19.23
C GLY A 392 -24.43 0.88 -18.82
N GLN A 393 -24.25 1.16 -17.53
CA GLN A 393 -23.38 2.26 -17.09
C GLN A 393 -21.89 1.87 -17.15
N THR A 394 -21.04 2.83 -17.45
CA THR A 394 -19.58 2.68 -17.52
C THR A 394 -18.90 3.56 -16.47
N ALA A 395 -17.64 3.30 -16.20
CA ALA A 395 -16.79 4.14 -15.34
C ALA A 395 -16.05 5.24 -16.14
N ASP A 396 -16.43 5.50 -17.38
CA ASP A 396 -15.79 6.49 -18.23
C ASP A 396 -15.89 7.90 -17.62
N GLY A 397 -14.81 8.67 -17.74
CA GLY A 397 -14.74 10.03 -17.25
C GLY A 397 -13.35 10.43 -16.76
N ASN A 398 -13.27 11.58 -16.10
CA ASN A 398 -12.01 12.13 -15.62
C ASN A 398 -11.91 11.96 -14.10
N TYR A 399 -10.82 11.34 -13.66
CA TYR A 399 -10.52 11.09 -12.25
C TYR A 399 -9.29 11.86 -11.81
N LYS A 400 -9.30 12.33 -10.56
CA LYS A 400 -8.15 12.91 -9.86
C LYS A 400 -8.01 12.29 -8.49
N PHE A 401 -6.77 12.15 -8.03
CA PHE A 401 -6.46 11.72 -6.69
C PHE A 401 -5.86 12.87 -5.89
N PHE A 402 -6.35 13.03 -4.67
CA PHE A 402 -5.82 13.95 -3.68
C PHE A 402 -5.84 13.30 -2.31
N SER A 403 -4.75 13.41 -1.56
CA SER A 403 -4.71 12.96 -0.16
C SER A 403 -3.77 13.81 0.67
N GLN A 404 -4.07 13.85 1.98
CA GLN A 404 -3.18 14.38 3.00
C GLN A 404 -3.16 13.40 4.18
N ALA A 405 -2.00 13.16 4.76
CA ALA A 405 -1.88 12.26 5.88
C ALA A 405 -0.94 12.79 6.95
N ILE A 406 -1.21 12.39 8.19
CA ILE A 406 -0.34 12.57 9.33
C ILE A 406 -0.07 11.20 9.93
N ALA A 407 1.21 10.85 10.08
CA ALA A 407 1.65 9.68 10.81
C ALA A 407 2.34 10.08 12.10
N VAL A 408 2.06 9.34 13.18
CA VAL A 408 2.73 9.49 14.47
C VAL A 408 3.14 8.11 14.96
N SER A 409 4.39 7.98 15.44
CA SER A 409 4.89 6.76 16.06
C SER A 409 5.66 7.08 17.32
N VAL A 410 5.52 6.23 18.34
CA VAL A 410 6.25 6.32 19.62
C VAL A 410 6.94 4.98 19.87
N GLY A 411 8.21 5.04 20.24
CA GLY A 411 9.02 3.88 20.59
C GLY A 411 9.40 3.89 22.08
N TRP A 412 9.56 2.70 22.65
CA TRP A 412 10.05 2.49 24.01
C TRP A 412 11.07 1.36 24.04
N HIS A 413 12.25 1.64 24.61
CA HIS A 413 13.41 0.73 24.72
C HIS A 413 13.68 0.42 26.20
N PHE A 414 13.79 -0.87 26.56
CA PHE A 414 14.02 -1.31 27.96
C PHE A 414 14.73 -2.64 28.09
#